data_508bb85ec0ec5170160ce0ec49f0b458
#
_entry.id   508bb85ec0ec5170160ce0ec49f0b458
#
_cell.length_a   1.000
_cell.length_b   1.000
_cell.length_c   1.000
_cell.angle_alpha   90.00
_cell.angle_beta   90.00
_cell.angle_gamma   90.00
#
_symmetry.space_group_name_H-M   'P 1'
#
loop_
_entity.id
_entity.type
_entity.pdbx_description
1 polymer ?
#
loop_
_entity_poly.entity_id
_entity_poly.type
_entity_poly.pdbx_seq_one_letter_code
_entity_poly.pdbx_strand_id
1 'polypeptide(L)'
;MVINTNINAINATRNLNESNAMLSRSLARLSSGSKIVKPSDDAAGLAVSEKLQAQNARIRAANTNVQNAQSYVQTADGFLKSMNQMLSRMSELTAMAKDVTKNSSDVQLYNAEFVALKEQLADTIGDGVSPALGTFNGISLFGARAGGLIVTIGENAAHTMSIAEINLRDVLGAVQDLVQAGTTVTNAGTTVVAAIDQIANERATLGAAQSRLEVASAQLQVQFENLEAAISRIRDVDVAEEATALAKAQILVQSGTAMLAQANSVPQSVLRLLQ
;
A
#
# COMPACT_ATOMS: atom_id res chain seq x y z
N MET A 1 68.00 -22.47 -20.02
CA MET A 1 66.85 -21.70 -20.52
C MET A 1 66.20 -22.51 -21.58
N VAL A 2 64.86 -22.70 -21.51
CA VAL A 2 64.08 -23.40 -22.54
C VAL A 2 63.57 -22.33 -23.49
N ILE A 3 63.95 -22.34 -24.76
CA ILE A 3 63.60 -21.33 -25.75
C ILE A 3 62.16 -21.54 -26.26
N ASN A 4 61.70 -22.79 -26.33
CA ASN A 4 60.39 -23.13 -26.89
C ASN A 4 59.23 -22.97 -25.89
N THR A 5 59.50 -22.85 -24.58
CA THR A 5 58.45 -22.68 -23.57
C THR A 5 58.85 -21.60 -22.59
N ASN A 6 58.22 -20.41 -22.68
CA ASN A 6 58.46 -19.30 -21.79
C ASN A 6 57.49 -19.34 -20.61
N ILE A 7 57.89 -20.04 -19.53
CA ILE A 7 57.06 -20.18 -18.30
C ILE A 7 56.72 -18.82 -17.67
N ASN A 8 57.65 -17.85 -17.74
CA ASN A 8 57.44 -16.52 -17.19
C ASN A 8 56.33 -15.76 -17.99
N ALA A 9 56.32 -15.89 -19.32
CA ALA A 9 55.26 -15.32 -20.14
C ALA A 9 53.91 -16.00 -19.90
N ILE A 10 53.87 -17.32 -19.71
CA ILE A 10 52.65 -18.06 -19.38
C ILE A 10 52.09 -17.60 -18.03
N ASN A 11 52.92 -17.46 -17.00
CA ASN A 11 52.51 -16.95 -15.70
C ASN A 11 52.03 -15.48 -15.75
N ALA A 12 52.72 -14.64 -16.52
CA ALA A 12 52.31 -13.23 -16.75
C ALA A 12 50.93 -13.18 -17.44
N THR A 13 50.71 -14.00 -18.45
CA THR A 13 49.43 -14.08 -19.17
C THR A 13 48.28 -14.53 -18.26
N ARG A 14 48.53 -15.53 -17.38
CA ARG A 14 47.55 -15.99 -16.41
C ARG A 14 47.16 -14.87 -15.45
N ASN A 15 48.12 -14.17 -14.85
CA ASN A 15 47.91 -13.05 -13.93
C ASN A 15 47.22 -11.87 -14.63
N LEU A 16 47.55 -11.62 -15.89
CA LEU A 16 46.86 -10.58 -16.69
C LEU A 16 45.38 -10.94 -16.93
N ASN A 17 45.10 -12.19 -17.27
CA ASN A 17 43.72 -12.67 -17.45
C ASN A 17 42.91 -12.56 -16.16
N GLU A 18 43.51 -12.89 -15.03
CA GLU A 18 42.89 -12.74 -13.72
C GLU A 18 42.60 -11.26 -13.40
N SER A 19 43.56 -10.37 -13.67
CA SER A 19 43.40 -8.92 -13.49
C SER A 19 42.30 -8.34 -14.41
N ASN A 20 42.22 -8.79 -15.65
CA ASN A 20 41.14 -8.42 -16.56
C ASN A 20 39.76 -8.93 -16.08
N ALA A 21 39.69 -10.12 -15.51
CA ALA A 21 38.46 -10.66 -14.91
C ALA A 21 38.02 -9.86 -13.68
N MET A 22 38.95 -9.42 -12.84
CA MET A 22 38.66 -8.52 -11.71
C MET A 22 38.16 -7.18 -12.21
N LEU A 23 38.83 -6.58 -13.20
CA LEU A 23 38.44 -5.31 -13.81
C LEU A 23 37.00 -5.36 -14.35
N SER A 24 36.70 -6.41 -15.11
CA SER A 24 35.37 -6.60 -15.70
C SER A 24 34.29 -6.78 -14.62
N ARG A 25 34.60 -7.46 -13.52
CA ARG A 25 33.67 -7.66 -12.39
C ARG A 25 33.40 -6.33 -11.66
N SER A 26 34.44 -5.56 -11.33
CA SER A 26 34.28 -4.25 -10.68
C SER A 26 33.51 -3.26 -11.56
N LEU A 27 33.75 -3.24 -12.87
CA LEU A 27 32.99 -2.45 -13.81
C LEU A 27 31.51 -2.84 -13.83
N ALA A 28 31.21 -4.14 -13.84
CA ALA A 28 29.82 -4.61 -13.82
C ALA A 28 29.10 -4.24 -12.51
N ARG A 29 29.76 -4.35 -11.35
CA ARG A 29 29.21 -3.95 -10.06
C ARG A 29 28.97 -2.45 -9.95
N LEU A 30 29.93 -1.63 -10.35
CA LEU A 30 29.77 -0.17 -10.37
C LEU A 30 28.69 0.29 -11.34
N SER A 31 28.62 -0.35 -12.51
CA SER A 31 27.59 -0.01 -13.53
C SER A 31 26.18 -0.40 -13.10
N SER A 32 26.02 -1.52 -12.38
CA SER A 32 24.73 -2.00 -11.88
C SER A 32 24.34 -1.40 -10.53
N GLY A 33 25.30 -0.83 -9.78
CA GLY A 33 25.11 -0.41 -8.40
C GLY A 33 24.92 -1.59 -7.42
N SER A 34 25.13 -2.83 -7.88
CA SER A 34 24.85 -4.04 -7.12
C SER A 34 26.12 -4.86 -6.89
N LYS A 35 26.30 -5.34 -5.65
CA LYS A 35 27.38 -6.26 -5.27
C LYS A 35 27.21 -7.63 -5.92
N ILE A 36 25.95 -8.09 -6.10
CA ILE A 36 25.60 -9.37 -6.70
C ILE A 36 25.08 -9.09 -8.11
N VAL A 37 25.90 -9.32 -9.12
CA VAL A 37 25.54 -9.11 -10.54
C VAL A 37 25.14 -10.43 -11.18
N LYS A 38 25.78 -11.53 -10.79
CA LYS A 38 25.51 -12.87 -11.33
C LYS A 38 25.16 -13.82 -10.19
N PRO A 39 24.33 -14.85 -10.45
CA PRO A 39 24.02 -15.88 -9.44
C PRO A 39 25.26 -16.59 -8.88
N SER A 40 26.35 -16.63 -9.68
CA SER A 40 27.64 -17.22 -9.28
C SER A 40 28.40 -16.37 -8.25
N ASP A 41 28.05 -15.08 -8.06
CA ASP A 41 28.74 -14.21 -7.12
C ASP A 41 28.30 -14.53 -5.67
N ASP A 42 27.00 -14.69 -5.46
CA ASP A 42 26.39 -15.14 -4.20
C ASP A 42 24.96 -15.64 -4.45
N ALA A 43 24.80 -16.96 -4.62
CA ALA A 43 23.50 -17.58 -4.88
C ALA A 43 22.55 -17.49 -3.69
N ALA A 44 23.10 -17.55 -2.45
CA ALA A 44 22.28 -17.47 -1.24
C ALA A 44 21.79 -16.04 -1.01
N GLY A 45 22.67 -15.04 -1.11
CA GLY A 45 22.33 -13.63 -0.99
C GLY A 45 21.33 -13.19 -2.07
N LEU A 46 21.49 -13.66 -3.31
CA LEU A 46 20.53 -13.39 -4.39
C LEU A 46 19.15 -13.96 -4.05
N ALA A 47 19.06 -15.23 -3.66
CA ALA A 47 17.78 -15.87 -3.33
C ALA A 47 17.07 -15.19 -2.16
N VAL A 48 17.82 -14.75 -1.14
CA VAL A 48 17.26 -13.99 0.00
C VAL A 48 16.78 -12.62 -0.45
N SER A 49 17.58 -11.89 -1.25
CA SER A 49 17.20 -10.57 -1.73
C SER A 49 15.94 -10.60 -2.61
N GLU A 50 15.80 -11.60 -3.49
CA GLU A 50 14.60 -11.79 -4.31
C GLU A 50 13.35 -12.08 -3.45
N LYS A 51 13.47 -12.92 -2.41
CA LYS A 51 12.37 -13.17 -1.47
C LYS A 51 11.97 -11.89 -0.73
N LEU A 52 12.94 -11.11 -0.25
CA LEU A 52 12.67 -9.84 0.43
C LEU A 52 12.06 -8.80 -0.52
N GLN A 53 12.49 -8.74 -1.78
CA GLN A 53 11.88 -7.87 -2.79
C GLN A 53 10.42 -8.26 -3.07
N ALA A 54 10.13 -9.56 -3.21
CA ALA A 54 8.76 -10.04 -3.38
C ALA A 54 7.90 -9.73 -2.14
N GLN A 55 8.46 -9.84 -0.94
CA GLN A 55 7.81 -9.44 0.31
C GLN A 55 7.53 -7.93 0.34
N ASN A 56 8.51 -7.12 -0.03
CA ASN A 56 8.40 -5.67 -0.11
C ASN A 56 7.31 -5.23 -1.10
N ALA A 57 7.23 -5.87 -2.26
CA ALA A 57 6.15 -5.62 -3.24
C ALA A 57 4.76 -5.93 -2.66
N ARG A 58 4.61 -7.03 -1.88
CA ARG A 58 3.35 -7.35 -1.20
C ARG A 58 2.99 -6.32 -0.12
N ILE A 59 3.96 -5.84 0.63
CA ILE A 59 3.75 -4.77 1.65
C ILE A 59 3.30 -3.48 0.99
N ARG A 60 3.89 -3.08 -0.15
CA ARG A 60 3.43 -1.92 -0.92
C ARG A 60 1.98 -2.07 -1.37
N ALA A 61 1.61 -3.24 -1.89
CA ALA A 61 0.24 -3.53 -2.30
C ALA A 61 -0.72 -3.49 -1.09
N ALA A 62 -0.32 -4.06 0.05
CA ALA A 62 -1.10 -3.99 1.29
C ALA A 62 -1.29 -2.55 1.77
N ASN A 63 -0.25 -1.71 1.72
CA ASN A 63 -0.37 -0.29 2.08
C ASN A 63 -1.33 0.47 1.15
N THR A 64 -1.29 0.19 -0.15
CA THR A 64 -2.27 0.76 -1.10
C THR A 64 -3.70 0.31 -0.77
N ASN A 65 -3.90 -0.96 -0.39
CA ASN A 65 -5.21 -1.46 0.03
C ASN A 65 -5.70 -0.76 1.30
N VAL A 66 -4.81 -0.52 2.26
CA VAL A 66 -5.13 0.24 3.49
C VAL A 66 -5.53 1.68 3.17
N GLN A 67 -4.82 2.36 2.27
CA GLN A 67 -5.16 3.72 1.83
C GLN A 67 -6.52 3.77 1.12
N ASN A 68 -6.82 2.78 0.26
CA ASN A 68 -8.12 2.67 -0.38
C ASN A 68 -9.24 2.43 0.65
N ALA A 69 -8.98 1.59 1.67
CA ALA A 69 -9.91 1.37 2.76
C ALA A 69 -10.13 2.62 3.61
N GLN A 70 -9.09 3.41 3.86
CA GLN A 70 -9.22 4.71 4.53
C GLN A 70 -10.12 5.67 3.72
N SER A 71 -9.94 5.74 2.40
CA SER A 71 -10.78 6.55 1.52
C SER A 71 -12.24 6.09 1.55
N TYR A 72 -12.46 4.75 1.58
CA TYR A 72 -13.80 4.18 1.72
C TYR A 72 -14.46 4.60 3.05
N VAL A 73 -13.74 4.48 4.17
CA VAL A 73 -14.24 4.85 5.52
C VAL A 73 -14.53 6.35 5.59
N GLN A 74 -13.66 7.20 5.05
CA GLN A 74 -13.87 8.65 5.01
C GLN A 74 -15.09 9.04 4.18
N THR A 75 -15.29 8.38 3.05
CA THR A 75 -16.48 8.60 2.21
C THR A 75 -17.75 8.19 2.95
N ALA A 76 -17.72 7.03 3.62
CA ALA A 76 -18.84 6.56 4.44
C ALA A 76 -19.17 7.52 5.59
N ASP A 77 -18.16 8.03 6.33
CA ASP A 77 -18.38 9.02 7.38
C ASP A 77 -18.97 10.33 6.84
N GLY A 78 -18.53 10.76 5.64
CA GLY A 78 -19.09 11.94 4.97
C GLY A 78 -20.60 11.80 4.70
N PHE A 79 -21.04 10.65 4.19
CA PHE A 79 -22.46 10.36 4.01
C PHE A 79 -23.22 10.27 5.34
N LEU A 80 -22.67 9.58 6.35
CA LEU A 80 -23.28 9.50 7.69
C LEU A 80 -23.46 10.88 8.33
N LYS A 81 -22.49 11.79 8.14
CA LYS A 81 -22.60 13.17 8.61
C LYS A 81 -23.77 13.91 7.91
N SER A 82 -23.92 13.74 6.61
CA SER A 82 -25.04 14.32 5.87
C SER A 82 -26.40 13.75 6.33
N MET A 83 -26.47 12.42 6.51
CA MET A 83 -27.68 11.76 7.03
C MET A 83 -28.02 12.26 8.45
N ASN A 84 -27.05 12.45 9.32
CA ASN A 84 -27.28 12.99 10.66
C ASN A 84 -27.86 14.40 10.62
N GLN A 85 -27.44 15.25 9.66
CA GLN A 85 -28.02 16.56 9.45
C GLN A 85 -29.50 16.49 9.01
N MET A 86 -29.83 15.57 8.07
CA MET A 86 -31.22 15.33 7.67
C MET A 86 -32.07 14.84 8.83
N LEU A 87 -31.59 13.86 9.62
CA LEU A 87 -32.30 13.37 10.79
C LEU A 87 -32.47 14.43 11.88
N SER A 88 -31.48 15.29 12.09
CA SER A 88 -31.61 16.41 13.01
C SER A 88 -32.71 17.36 12.58
N ARG A 89 -32.82 17.69 11.27
CA ARG A 89 -33.93 18.47 10.73
C ARG A 89 -35.28 17.76 10.87
N MET A 90 -35.32 16.46 10.62
CA MET A 90 -36.53 15.65 10.84
C MET A 90 -36.95 15.65 12.33
N SER A 91 -36.00 15.63 13.27
CA SER A 91 -36.27 15.76 14.70
C SER A 91 -36.87 17.12 15.07
N GLU A 92 -36.36 18.21 14.47
CA GLU A 92 -36.95 19.56 14.64
C GLU A 92 -38.41 19.60 14.13
N LEU A 93 -38.67 19.03 12.96
CA LEU A 93 -40.02 18.96 12.39
C LEU A 93 -40.98 18.19 13.30
N THR A 94 -40.52 17.08 13.93
CA THR A 94 -41.34 16.37 14.91
C THR A 94 -41.65 17.20 16.15
N ALA A 95 -40.71 18.02 16.60
CA ALA A 95 -40.93 18.93 17.74
C ALA A 95 -41.94 20.04 17.38
N MET A 96 -41.81 20.62 16.18
CA MET A 96 -42.76 21.63 15.68
C MET A 96 -44.17 21.08 15.47
N ALA A 97 -44.27 19.83 14.97
CA ALA A 97 -45.56 19.18 14.77
C ALA A 97 -46.29 18.80 16.09
N LYS A 98 -45.56 18.75 17.22
CA LYS A 98 -46.16 18.52 18.58
C LYS A 98 -46.74 19.78 19.21
N ASP A 99 -46.50 20.96 18.64
CA ASP A 99 -46.95 22.21 19.20
C ASP A 99 -48.49 22.27 19.20
N VAL A 100 -49.08 22.45 20.36
CA VAL A 100 -50.56 22.51 20.57
C VAL A 100 -51.23 23.71 19.87
N THR A 101 -50.45 24.67 19.43
CA THR A 101 -50.96 25.85 18.68
C THR A 101 -51.17 25.56 17.20
N LYS A 102 -50.68 24.41 16.69
CA LYS A 102 -50.75 24.03 15.27
C LYS A 102 -52.00 23.26 14.96
N ASN A 103 -52.63 23.61 13.84
CA ASN A 103 -53.75 22.87 13.32
C ASN A 103 -53.33 21.69 12.45
N SER A 104 -54.25 20.82 12.05
CA SER A 104 -53.95 19.65 11.23
C SER A 104 -53.36 20.00 9.86
N SER A 105 -53.72 21.15 9.28
CA SER A 105 -53.16 21.61 8.01
C SER A 105 -51.69 22.01 8.15
N ASP A 106 -51.33 22.69 9.26
CA ASP A 106 -49.95 23.07 9.53
C ASP A 106 -49.06 21.81 9.73
N VAL A 107 -49.57 20.80 10.43
CA VAL A 107 -48.87 19.52 10.64
C VAL A 107 -48.69 18.79 9.29
N GLN A 108 -49.63 18.88 8.35
CA GLN A 108 -49.49 18.31 7.01
C GLN A 108 -48.34 18.99 6.23
N LEU A 109 -48.13 20.31 6.37
CA LEU A 109 -47.02 21.01 5.72
C LEU A 109 -45.67 20.51 6.27
N TYR A 110 -45.56 20.36 7.60
CA TYR A 110 -44.35 19.77 8.21
C TYR A 110 -44.14 18.31 7.76
N ASN A 111 -45.20 17.54 7.62
CA ASN A 111 -45.13 16.16 7.11
C ASN A 111 -44.62 16.11 5.68
N ALA A 112 -44.99 17.04 4.80
CA ALA A 112 -44.46 17.07 3.44
C ALA A 112 -42.93 17.24 3.40
N GLU A 113 -42.36 18.16 4.23
CA GLU A 113 -40.92 18.32 4.34
C GLU A 113 -40.28 17.06 4.96
N PHE A 114 -40.89 16.48 5.99
CA PHE A 114 -40.42 15.28 6.64
C PHE A 114 -40.34 14.07 5.70
N VAL A 115 -41.38 13.85 4.87
CA VAL A 115 -41.42 12.78 3.86
C VAL A 115 -40.37 13.00 2.78
N ALA A 116 -40.17 14.22 2.30
CA ALA A 116 -39.13 14.54 1.32
C ALA A 116 -37.69 14.25 1.88
N LEU A 117 -37.44 14.58 3.16
CA LEU A 117 -36.16 14.24 3.81
C LEU A 117 -35.98 12.73 4.01
N LYS A 118 -37.07 12.02 4.34
CA LYS A 118 -37.08 10.57 4.46
C LYS A 118 -36.80 9.89 3.13
N GLU A 119 -37.40 10.36 2.01
CA GLU A 119 -37.12 9.87 0.66
C GLU A 119 -35.64 10.10 0.29
N GLN A 120 -35.11 11.28 0.56
CA GLN A 120 -33.69 11.59 0.31
C GLN A 120 -32.76 10.69 1.15
N LEU A 121 -33.13 10.39 2.37
CA LEU A 121 -32.40 9.45 3.23
C LEU A 121 -32.46 8.02 2.66
N ALA A 122 -33.64 7.60 2.16
CA ALA A 122 -33.85 6.30 1.52
C ALA A 122 -33.01 6.17 0.24
N ASP A 123 -32.96 7.20 -0.61
CA ASP A 123 -32.14 7.24 -1.81
C ASP A 123 -30.64 7.14 -1.48
N THR A 124 -30.24 7.74 -0.36
CA THR A 124 -28.83 7.69 0.05
C THR A 124 -28.41 6.31 0.54
N ILE A 125 -29.27 5.64 1.33
CA ILE A 125 -29.01 4.30 1.88
C ILE A 125 -29.25 3.23 0.81
N GLY A 126 -30.24 3.41 -0.04
CA GLY A 126 -30.74 2.42 -1.00
C GLY A 126 -31.72 1.44 -0.37
N ASP A 127 -32.90 1.31 -0.97
CA ASP A 127 -33.96 0.42 -0.54
C ASP A 127 -33.75 -1.05 -0.97
N GLY A 128 -32.69 -1.33 -1.72
CA GLY A 128 -32.39 -2.64 -2.29
C GLY A 128 -33.03 -2.88 -3.66
N VAL A 129 -33.89 -1.99 -4.13
CA VAL A 129 -34.54 -2.00 -5.46
C VAL A 129 -33.90 -0.92 -6.35
N SER A 130 -33.73 0.28 -5.81
CA SER A 130 -33.05 1.40 -6.47
C SER A 130 -31.56 1.44 -6.10
N PRO A 131 -30.69 1.87 -7.03
CA PRO A 131 -29.26 2.03 -6.72
C PRO A 131 -29.09 3.11 -5.65
N ALA A 132 -28.40 2.78 -4.56
CA ALA A 132 -28.07 3.73 -3.50
C ALA A 132 -27.19 4.86 -4.06
N LEU A 133 -27.41 6.10 -3.63
CA LEU A 133 -26.48 7.22 -3.88
C LEU A 133 -25.19 7.06 -3.07
N GLY A 134 -25.27 6.49 -1.85
CA GLY A 134 -24.14 6.18 -1.00
C GLY A 134 -23.34 5.01 -1.54
N THR A 135 -22.50 5.26 -2.55
CA THR A 135 -21.60 4.25 -3.14
C THR A 135 -20.16 4.73 -3.20
N PHE A 136 -19.24 3.79 -3.11
CA PHE A 136 -17.81 4.01 -3.35
C PHE A 136 -17.35 3.02 -4.42
N ASN A 137 -16.95 3.53 -5.59
CA ASN A 137 -16.53 2.70 -6.73
C ASN A 137 -17.60 1.63 -7.11
N GLY A 138 -18.88 1.98 -7.10
CA GLY A 138 -19.98 1.07 -7.39
C GLY A 138 -20.33 0.08 -6.28
N ILE A 139 -19.66 0.16 -5.13
CA ILE A 139 -19.93 -0.65 -3.96
C ILE A 139 -20.85 0.17 -3.02
N SER A 140 -22.02 -0.36 -2.66
CA SER A 140 -22.88 0.28 -1.68
C SER A 140 -22.18 0.38 -0.32
N LEU A 141 -22.24 1.57 0.30
CA LEU A 141 -21.68 1.86 1.62
C LEU A 141 -22.59 1.36 2.75
N PHE A 142 -23.91 1.37 2.51
CA PHE A 142 -24.96 1.16 3.49
C PHE A 142 -25.87 -0.01 3.08
N GLY A 143 -25.37 -1.20 3.03
CA GLY A 143 -26.17 -2.34 2.60
C GLY A 143 -25.72 -3.61 3.30
N ALA A 144 -26.65 -4.57 3.46
CA ALA A 144 -26.34 -5.85 4.03
C ALA A 144 -25.23 -6.55 3.22
N ARG A 145 -24.02 -6.53 3.75
CA ARG A 145 -22.86 -7.22 3.20
C ARG A 145 -22.37 -8.21 4.26
N ALA A 146 -22.75 -9.46 4.11
CA ALA A 146 -22.36 -10.49 5.05
C ALA A 146 -20.82 -10.52 5.23
N GLY A 147 -20.34 -10.17 6.42
CA GLY A 147 -18.91 -10.19 6.78
C GLY A 147 -18.15 -8.86 6.66
N GLY A 148 -18.80 -7.74 6.28
CA GLY A 148 -18.15 -6.44 6.17
C GLY A 148 -17.14 -6.35 5.01
N LEU A 149 -16.29 -5.32 5.01
CA LEU A 149 -15.20 -5.15 4.06
C LEU A 149 -13.90 -5.72 4.65
N ILE A 150 -13.38 -6.76 4.02
CA ILE A 150 -12.11 -7.39 4.43
C ILE A 150 -10.95 -6.71 3.71
N VAL A 151 -10.06 -6.09 4.46
CA VAL A 151 -8.88 -5.39 3.97
C VAL A 151 -7.63 -6.18 4.35
N THR A 152 -6.77 -6.48 3.39
CA THR A 152 -5.47 -7.09 3.66
C THR A 152 -4.51 -6.03 4.18
N ILE A 153 -4.01 -6.23 5.41
CA ILE A 153 -3.15 -5.29 6.14
C ILE A 153 -1.72 -5.81 6.36
N GLY A 154 -1.31 -6.84 5.63
CA GLY A 154 0.01 -7.45 5.79
C GLY A 154 0.53 -8.09 4.50
N GLU A 155 1.74 -8.61 4.57
CA GLU A 155 2.38 -9.32 3.45
C GLU A 155 1.69 -10.64 3.10
N ASN A 156 1.04 -11.27 4.08
CA ASN A 156 0.31 -12.51 3.93
C ASN A 156 -1.18 -12.20 3.78
N ALA A 157 -1.83 -12.85 2.82
CA ALA A 157 -3.28 -12.72 2.59
C ALA A 157 -4.14 -13.10 3.83
N ALA A 158 -3.57 -13.82 4.79
CA ALA A 158 -4.22 -14.13 6.07
C ALA A 158 -4.24 -12.95 7.05
N HIS A 159 -3.37 -11.96 6.88
CA HIS A 159 -3.37 -10.76 7.72
C HIS A 159 -4.40 -9.78 7.21
N THR A 160 -5.64 -9.96 7.67
CA THR A 160 -6.77 -9.15 7.27
C THR A 160 -7.38 -8.39 8.45
N MET A 161 -7.98 -7.26 8.15
CA MET A 161 -8.82 -6.49 9.04
C MET A 161 -10.20 -6.37 8.43
N SER A 162 -11.25 -6.70 9.18
CA SER A 162 -12.61 -6.45 8.76
C SER A 162 -13.06 -5.06 9.23
N ILE A 163 -13.63 -4.28 8.32
CA ILE A 163 -14.40 -3.08 8.60
C ILE A 163 -15.84 -3.54 8.74
N ALA A 164 -16.47 -3.21 9.85
CA ALA A 164 -17.85 -3.61 10.14
C ALA A 164 -18.78 -3.10 9.02
N GLU A 165 -19.82 -3.88 8.78
CA GLU A 165 -20.90 -3.49 7.89
C GLU A 165 -21.73 -2.38 8.55
N ILE A 166 -22.11 -1.38 7.76
CA ILE A 166 -22.99 -0.29 8.18
C ILE A 166 -24.39 -0.62 7.65
N ASN A 167 -25.21 -1.22 8.48
CA ASN A 167 -26.59 -1.56 8.11
C ASN A 167 -27.56 -0.50 8.67
N LEU A 168 -28.00 0.43 7.82
CA LEU A 168 -28.96 1.47 8.16
C LEU A 168 -30.37 1.21 7.57
N ARG A 169 -30.57 0.13 6.83
CA ARG A 169 -31.88 -0.18 6.21
C ARG A 169 -32.95 -0.44 7.22
N ASP A 170 -32.64 -1.15 8.30
CA ASP A 170 -33.58 -1.46 9.36
C ASP A 170 -34.04 -0.18 10.08
N VAL A 171 -33.13 0.78 10.23
CA VAL A 171 -33.44 2.09 10.84
C VAL A 171 -34.35 2.91 9.95
N LEU A 172 -34.07 2.95 8.65
CA LEU A 172 -34.91 3.67 7.69
C LEU A 172 -36.32 3.09 7.64
N GLY A 173 -36.45 1.76 7.65
CA GLY A 173 -37.73 1.07 7.71
C GLY A 173 -38.53 1.35 8.98
N ALA A 174 -37.85 1.68 10.08
CA ALA A 174 -38.48 2.04 11.35
C ALA A 174 -38.92 3.50 11.43
N VAL A 175 -38.36 4.42 10.62
CA VAL A 175 -38.75 5.84 10.59
C VAL A 175 -40.11 5.99 9.93
N GLN A 176 -41.11 6.34 10.76
CA GLN A 176 -42.49 6.49 10.35
C GLN A 176 -42.83 7.95 10.03
N ASP A 177 -43.78 8.18 9.11
CA ASP A 177 -44.22 9.51 8.74
C ASP A 177 -44.94 10.19 9.92
N LEU A 178 -44.96 11.54 9.94
CA LEU A 178 -45.61 12.31 11.00
C LEU A 178 -47.13 12.12 10.99
N VAL A 179 -47.71 11.95 9.81
CA VAL A 179 -49.14 11.79 9.61
C VAL A 179 -49.37 10.52 8.80
N GLN A 180 -49.46 9.39 9.49
CA GLN A 180 -49.87 8.13 8.90
C GLN A 180 -51.03 7.52 9.72
N ALA A 181 -51.95 6.77 9.10
CA ALA A 181 -53.05 6.14 9.82
C ALA A 181 -52.50 5.24 10.94
N GLY A 182 -52.84 5.59 12.19
CA GLY A 182 -52.42 4.87 13.40
C GLY A 182 -51.05 5.29 13.98
N THR A 183 -50.36 6.26 13.37
CA THR A 183 -49.07 6.78 13.85
C THR A 183 -49.25 8.12 14.54
N THR A 184 -48.64 8.28 15.74
CA THR A 184 -48.62 9.56 16.42
C THR A 184 -47.28 10.29 16.16
N VAL A 185 -47.29 11.61 16.17
CA VAL A 185 -46.09 12.46 16.04
C VAL A 185 -45.04 12.03 17.11
N THR A 186 -45.46 11.50 18.24
CA THR A 186 -44.58 10.98 19.31
C THR A 186 -43.77 9.78 18.82
N ASN A 187 -44.38 8.85 18.09
CA ASN A 187 -43.69 7.65 17.60
C ASN A 187 -42.67 8.04 16.50
N ALA A 188 -43.03 8.93 15.58
CA ALA A 188 -42.10 9.45 14.59
C ALA A 188 -40.85 10.11 15.24
N GLY A 189 -41.06 10.89 16.31
CA GLY A 189 -39.96 11.50 17.06
C GLY A 189 -39.02 10.49 17.72
N THR A 190 -39.57 9.42 18.36
CA THR A 190 -38.75 8.38 18.98
C THR A 190 -37.95 7.56 17.99
N THR A 191 -38.50 7.27 16.81
CA THR A 191 -37.81 6.54 15.74
C THR A 191 -36.69 7.36 15.12
N VAL A 192 -36.89 8.67 14.94
CA VAL A 192 -35.83 9.59 14.45
C VAL A 192 -34.68 9.68 15.45
N VAL A 193 -34.96 9.79 16.75
CA VAL A 193 -33.91 9.80 17.80
C VAL A 193 -33.11 8.49 17.78
N ALA A 194 -33.79 7.35 17.73
CA ALA A 194 -33.13 6.05 17.62
C ALA A 194 -32.23 5.95 16.35
N ALA A 195 -32.68 6.54 15.22
CA ALA A 195 -31.88 6.62 14.00
C ALA A 195 -30.63 7.47 14.18
N ILE A 196 -30.71 8.60 14.89
CA ILE A 196 -29.55 9.45 15.20
C ILE A 196 -28.57 8.70 16.07
N ASP A 197 -29.03 8.00 17.10
CA ASP A 197 -28.18 7.21 18.01
C ASP A 197 -27.46 6.09 17.24
N GLN A 198 -28.14 5.43 16.31
CA GLN A 198 -27.52 4.41 15.48
C GLN A 198 -26.46 4.99 14.55
N ILE A 199 -26.74 6.11 13.87
CA ILE A 199 -25.71 6.77 13.05
C ILE A 199 -24.50 7.19 13.89
N ALA A 200 -24.72 7.67 15.12
CA ALA A 200 -23.62 8.02 16.03
C ALA A 200 -22.77 6.79 16.38
N ASN A 201 -23.39 5.64 16.65
CA ASN A 201 -22.71 4.38 16.93
C ASN A 201 -21.91 3.88 15.70
N GLU A 202 -22.52 3.94 14.51
CA GLU A 202 -21.83 3.55 13.27
C GLU A 202 -20.62 4.45 13.00
N ARG A 203 -20.75 5.77 13.20
CA ARG A 203 -19.64 6.70 13.09
C ARG A 203 -18.52 6.42 14.10
N ALA A 204 -18.84 6.07 15.32
CA ALA A 204 -17.88 5.67 16.34
C ALA A 204 -17.12 4.38 15.89
N THR A 205 -17.84 3.41 15.34
CA THR A 205 -17.24 2.17 14.80
C THR A 205 -16.32 2.44 13.62
N LEU A 206 -16.73 3.30 12.69
CA LEU A 206 -15.88 3.74 11.57
C LEU A 206 -14.65 4.52 12.05
N GLY A 207 -14.81 5.39 13.04
CA GLY A 207 -13.68 6.12 13.64
C GLY A 207 -12.65 5.17 14.26
N ALA A 208 -13.10 4.14 14.97
CA ALA A 208 -12.22 3.10 15.47
C ALA A 208 -11.53 2.30 14.35
N ALA A 209 -12.26 1.98 13.27
CA ALA A 209 -11.69 1.33 12.10
C ALA A 209 -10.64 2.21 11.40
N GLN A 210 -10.91 3.51 11.24
CA GLN A 210 -9.97 4.48 10.67
C GLN A 210 -8.68 4.55 11.49
N SER A 211 -8.77 4.67 12.81
CA SER A 211 -7.60 4.70 13.69
C SER A 211 -6.76 3.41 13.56
N ARG A 212 -7.40 2.25 13.48
CA ARG A 212 -6.70 0.97 13.25
C ARG A 212 -6.01 0.91 11.88
N LEU A 213 -6.64 1.44 10.82
CA LEU A 213 -6.05 1.53 9.48
C LEU A 213 -4.84 2.47 9.46
N GLU A 214 -4.88 3.59 10.19
CA GLU A 214 -3.75 4.52 10.32
C GLU A 214 -2.55 3.84 10.99
N VAL A 215 -2.78 3.11 12.09
CA VAL A 215 -1.74 2.33 12.78
C VAL A 215 -1.19 1.24 11.85
N ALA A 216 -2.06 0.53 11.12
CA ALA A 216 -1.64 -0.50 10.17
C ALA A 216 -0.78 0.09 9.03
N SER A 217 -1.17 1.24 8.47
CA SER A 217 -0.39 1.93 7.44
C SER A 217 0.99 2.35 7.96
N ALA A 218 1.07 2.92 9.15
CA ALA A 218 2.34 3.28 9.78
C ALA A 218 3.24 2.05 10.01
N GLN A 219 2.67 0.93 10.46
CA GLN A 219 3.42 -0.31 10.65
C GLN A 219 3.93 -0.90 9.35
N LEU A 220 3.11 -0.88 8.29
CA LEU A 220 3.52 -1.33 6.94
C LEU A 220 4.64 -0.46 6.39
N GLN A 221 4.60 0.85 6.63
CA GLN A 221 5.66 1.76 6.22
C GLN A 221 6.99 1.44 6.91
N VAL A 222 6.99 1.21 8.23
CA VAL A 222 8.19 0.80 8.97
C VAL A 222 8.72 -0.55 8.49
N GLN A 223 7.84 -1.52 8.21
CA GLN A 223 8.24 -2.82 7.66
C GLN A 223 8.87 -2.65 6.28
N PHE A 224 8.28 -1.82 5.41
CA PHE A 224 8.81 -1.50 4.10
C PHE A 224 10.23 -0.93 4.18
N GLU A 225 10.45 0.07 5.03
CA GLU A 225 11.76 0.70 5.22
C GLU A 225 12.82 -0.29 5.74
N ASN A 226 12.45 -1.14 6.70
CA ASN A 226 13.33 -2.15 7.24
C ASN A 226 13.72 -3.21 6.21
N LEU A 227 12.77 -3.63 5.37
CA LEU A 227 13.04 -4.57 4.28
C LEU A 227 13.92 -3.95 3.19
N GLU A 228 13.68 -2.69 2.82
CA GLU A 228 14.52 -1.97 1.87
C GLU A 228 15.95 -1.84 2.39
N ALA A 229 16.12 -1.50 3.68
CA ALA A 229 17.44 -1.47 4.31
C ALA A 229 18.11 -2.85 4.34
N ALA A 230 17.34 -3.92 4.53
CA ALA A 230 17.90 -5.29 4.50
C ALA A 230 18.31 -5.70 3.08
N ILE A 231 17.50 -5.36 2.07
CA ILE A 231 17.81 -5.60 0.66
C ILE A 231 19.08 -4.85 0.26
N SER A 232 19.18 -3.56 0.63
CA SER A 232 20.35 -2.71 0.37
C SER A 232 21.63 -3.32 0.93
N ARG A 233 21.63 -3.77 2.19
CA ARG A 233 22.80 -4.42 2.81
C ARG A 233 23.27 -5.68 2.10
N ILE A 234 22.34 -6.42 1.47
CA ILE A 234 22.67 -7.66 0.75
C ILE A 234 23.15 -7.35 -0.67
N ARG A 235 22.48 -6.42 -1.34
CA ARG A 235 22.61 -6.24 -2.79
C ARG A 235 23.43 -5.03 -3.19
N ASP A 236 23.37 -3.90 -2.46
CA ASP A 236 24.00 -2.67 -2.90
C ASP A 236 25.51 -2.72 -2.74
N VAL A 237 26.23 -2.13 -3.69
CA VAL A 237 27.68 -2.03 -3.68
C VAL A 237 28.13 -0.78 -2.92
N ASP A 238 29.16 -0.90 -2.10
CA ASP A 238 29.89 0.27 -1.62
C ASP A 238 30.74 0.82 -2.76
N VAL A 239 30.30 1.96 -3.29
CA VAL A 239 30.95 2.62 -4.45
C VAL A 239 32.38 3.02 -4.12
N ALA A 240 32.69 3.40 -2.87
CA ALA A 240 34.05 3.82 -2.49
C ALA A 240 35.00 2.62 -2.45
N GLU A 241 34.57 1.51 -1.87
CA GLU A 241 35.36 0.26 -1.84
C GLU A 241 35.57 -0.29 -3.26
N GLU A 242 34.49 -0.38 -4.05
CA GLU A 242 34.56 -0.95 -5.41
C GLU A 242 35.35 -0.05 -6.38
N ALA A 243 35.31 1.29 -6.22
CA ALA A 243 36.14 2.21 -7.02
C ALA A 243 37.64 2.02 -6.73
N THR A 244 37.99 1.77 -5.47
CA THR A 244 39.39 1.44 -5.13
C THR A 244 39.82 0.09 -5.69
N ALA A 245 38.92 -0.91 -5.67
CA ALA A 245 39.15 -2.21 -6.29
C ALA A 245 39.32 -2.10 -7.81
N LEU A 246 38.51 -1.27 -8.46
CA LEU A 246 38.61 -0.95 -9.89
C LEU A 246 39.97 -0.31 -10.23
N ALA A 247 40.37 0.73 -9.48
CA ALA A 247 41.65 1.41 -9.69
C ALA A 247 42.84 0.44 -9.55
N LYS A 248 42.79 -0.41 -8.53
CA LYS A 248 43.79 -1.47 -8.33
C LYS A 248 43.83 -2.45 -9.51
N ALA A 249 42.66 -2.90 -9.99
CA ALA A 249 42.58 -3.81 -11.15
C ALA A 249 43.14 -3.15 -12.42
N GLN A 250 42.87 -1.87 -12.65
CA GLN A 250 43.43 -1.11 -13.78
C GLN A 250 44.95 -1.04 -13.73
N ILE A 251 45.54 -0.75 -12.57
CA ILE A 251 46.99 -0.73 -12.38
C ILE A 251 47.59 -2.12 -12.62
N LEU A 252 46.94 -3.19 -12.11
CA LEU A 252 47.39 -4.55 -12.33
C LEU A 252 47.34 -4.96 -13.79
N VAL A 253 46.35 -4.56 -14.54
CA VAL A 253 46.27 -4.79 -16.00
C VAL A 253 47.41 -4.06 -16.71
N GLN A 254 47.63 -2.78 -16.43
CA GLN A 254 48.74 -2.04 -17.00
C GLN A 254 50.13 -2.62 -16.67
N SER A 255 50.34 -2.99 -15.41
CA SER A 255 51.56 -3.64 -14.94
C SER A 255 51.75 -5.02 -15.60
N GLY A 256 50.62 -5.81 -15.68
CA GLY A 256 50.61 -7.13 -16.29
C GLY A 256 50.98 -7.11 -17.76
N THR A 257 50.49 -6.12 -18.52
CA THR A 257 50.89 -5.93 -19.95
C THR A 257 52.34 -5.57 -20.11
N ALA A 258 52.87 -4.69 -19.22
CA ALA A 258 54.29 -4.32 -19.25
C ALA A 258 55.19 -5.52 -18.87
N MET A 259 54.79 -6.29 -17.88
CA MET A 259 55.54 -7.51 -17.44
C MET A 259 55.49 -8.60 -18.51
N LEU A 260 54.37 -8.76 -19.23
CA LEU A 260 54.25 -9.70 -20.33
C LEU A 260 55.18 -9.28 -21.48
N ALA A 261 55.22 -7.99 -21.83
CA ALA A 261 56.17 -7.46 -22.82
C ALA A 261 57.64 -7.73 -22.40
N GLN A 262 57.97 -7.49 -21.13
CA GLN A 262 59.32 -7.78 -20.60
C GLN A 262 59.64 -9.26 -20.62
N ALA A 263 58.69 -10.14 -20.23
CA ALA A 263 58.89 -11.58 -20.24
C ALA A 263 59.15 -12.13 -21.65
N ASN A 264 58.53 -11.48 -22.70
CA ASN A 264 58.75 -11.83 -24.12
C ASN A 264 60.08 -11.27 -24.68
N SER A 265 60.62 -10.20 -24.11
CA SER A 265 61.90 -9.62 -24.59
C SER A 265 63.13 -10.44 -24.14
N VAL A 266 63.04 -11.16 -22.99
CA VAL A 266 64.20 -11.96 -22.46
C VAL A 266 64.65 -13.08 -23.41
N PRO A 267 63.78 -13.90 -23.99
CA PRO A 267 64.21 -14.90 -24.98
C PRO A 267 64.77 -14.28 -26.27
N GLN A 268 64.24 -13.10 -26.68
CA GLN A 268 64.72 -12.42 -27.89
C GLN A 268 66.17 -11.88 -27.72
N SER A 269 66.50 -11.39 -26.51
CA SER A 269 67.86 -10.93 -26.23
C SER A 269 68.89 -12.08 -26.29
N VAL A 270 68.50 -13.27 -25.82
CA VAL A 270 69.34 -14.47 -25.91
C VAL A 270 69.52 -14.93 -27.34
N LEU A 271 68.48 -14.87 -28.18
CA LEU A 271 68.56 -15.19 -29.59
C LEU A 271 69.53 -14.23 -30.34
N ARG A 272 69.56 -12.96 -29.97
CA ARG A 272 70.50 -11.96 -30.56
C ARG A 272 71.95 -12.18 -30.15
N LEU A 273 72.20 -12.83 -28.99
CA LEU A 273 73.54 -13.17 -28.57
C LEU A 273 74.08 -14.47 -29.20
N LEU A 274 73.21 -15.25 -29.85
CA LEU A 274 73.52 -16.49 -30.54
C LEU A 274 73.66 -16.30 -32.06
N GLN A 275 73.36 -15.11 -32.54
CA GLN A 275 73.59 -14.68 -33.92
C GLN A 275 74.87 -13.86 -33.99
#